data_1a5b717b546b24dab067dcee08cef19d
#
_entry.id   1a5b717b546b24dab067dcee08cef19d
#
_cell.length_a   1.000
_cell.length_b   1.000
_cell.length_c   1.000
_cell.angle_alpha   90.00
_cell.angle_beta   90.00
_cell.angle_gamma   90.00
#
_symmetry.space_group_name_H-M   'P 1'
#
loop_
_entity.id
_entity.type
_entity.pdbx_description
1 polymer ?
#
loop_
_entity_poly.entity_id
_entity_poly.type
_entity_poly.pdbx_seq_one_letter_code
_entity_poly.pdbx_strand_id
1 'polypeptide(L)'
;MSFDVKKHGDTTVIDVEGQLIVGNRQELKQRVHDELEKGARKFLIDFSSTGYIDSSGLGVLVSLSKKIREQGGELRLANLNEDLRTLFELTKLDTLFHIATSRQEALASF
;
A
#
# COMPACT_ATOMS: atom_id res chain seq x y z
N MET A 1 -10.13 -10.46 9.04
CA MET A 1 -9.61 -9.09 8.90
C MET A 1 -8.89 -8.95 7.58
N SER A 2 -9.17 -7.90 6.86
CA SER A 2 -8.57 -7.68 5.53
C SER A 2 -7.15 -7.13 5.60
N PHE A 3 -6.77 -6.55 6.73
CA PHE A 3 -5.49 -5.87 6.85
C PHE A 3 -4.78 -6.26 8.12
N ASP A 4 -3.48 -6.56 7.99
CA ASP A 4 -2.62 -6.86 9.12
C ASP A 4 -1.53 -5.80 9.16
N VAL A 5 -1.41 -5.09 10.28
CA VAL A 5 -0.46 -3.99 10.43
C VAL A 5 0.61 -4.41 11.42
N LYS A 6 1.87 -4.31 10.99
CA LYS A 6 3.01 -4.64 11.86
C LYS A 6 4.15 -3.66 11.60
N LYS A 7 5.12 -3.65 12.50
CA LYS A 7 6.29 -2.80 12.38
C LYS A 7 7.52 -3.61 11.99
N HIS A 8 8.35 -3.02 11.14
CA HIS A 8 9.67 -3.53 10.83
C HIS A 8 10.63 -2.33 10.96
N GLY A 9 11.30 -2.24 12.11
CA GLY A 9 12.07 -1.03 12.43
C GLY A 9 11.13 0.17 12.50
N ASP A 10 11.41 1.21 11.74
CA ASP A 10 10.57 2.40 11.67
C ASP A 10 9.57 2.37 10.49
N THR A 11 9.50 1.23 9.79
CA THR A 11 8.56 1.05 8.67
C THR A 11 7.30 0.35 9.15
N THR A 12 6.14 0.91 8.79
CA THR A 12 4.84 0.27 9.03
C THR A 12 4.52 -0.59 7.81
N VAL A 13 4.34 -1.89 8.04
CA VAL A 13 4.01 -2.86 6.99
C VAL A 13 2.55 -3.23 7.11
N ILE A 14 1.82 -3.09 6.02
CA ILE A 14 0.40 -3.45 5.96
C ILE A 14 0.23 -4.56 4.93
N ASP A 15 -0.19 -5.74 5.40
CA ASP A 15 -0.53 -6.85 4.51
C ASP A 15 -2.01 -6.74 4.16
N VAL A 16 -2.32 -6.80 2.86
CA VAL A 16 -3.70 -6.80 2.37
C VAL A 16 -4.09 -8.23 2.03
N GLU A 17 -5.07 -8.78 2.74
CA GLU A 17 -5.53 -10.15 2.51
C GLU A 17 -6.79 -10.16 1.66
N GLY A 18 -6.77 -10.97 0.60
CA GLY A 18 -7.91 -11.18 -0.26
C GLY A 18 -8.07 -10.13 -1.33
N GLN A 19 -8.55 -8.96 -0.96
CA GLN A 19 -8.89 -7.94 -1.94
C GLN A 19 -8.89 -6.53 -1.34
N LEU A 20 -8.75 -5.54 -2.21
CA LEU A 20 -8.88 -4.14 -1.84
C LEU A 20 -9.95 -3.54 -2.75
N ILE A 21 -11.12 -3.27 -2.17
CA ILE A 21 -12.29 -2.88 -2.92
C ILE A 21 -13.09 -1.81 -2.16
N VAL A 22 -14.18 -1.35 -2.79
CA VAL A 22 -15.03 -0.32 -2.18
C VAL A 22 -15.52 -0.72 -0.79
N GLY A 23 -15.71 -2.03 -0.54
CA GLY A 23 -16.23 -2.52 0.75
C GLY A 23 -15.24 -2.45 1.90
N ASN A 24 -13.93 -2.41 1.64
CA ASN A 24 -12.93 -2.39 2.71
C ASN A 24 -11.89 -1.28 2.58
N ARG A 25 -11.95 -0.45 1.54
CA ARG A 25 -10.96 0.63 1.34
C ARG A 25 -10.90 1.61 2.50
N GLN A 26 -12.04 1.83 3.15
CA GLN A 26 -12.12 2.79 4.25
C GLN A 26 -11.35 2.30 5.48
N GLU A 27 -11.35 1.00 5.70
CA GLU A 27 -10.57 0.40 6.78
C GLU A 27 -9.07 0.62 6.56
N LEU A 28 -8.60 0.42 5.32
CA LEU A 28 -7.20 0.69 5.01
C LEU A 28 -6.84 2.16 5.26
N LYS A 29 -7.71 3.05 4.81
CA LYS A 29 -7.52 4.49 5.00
C LYS A 29 -7.40 4.84 6.48
N GLN A 30 -8.26 4.26 7.31
CA GLN A 30 -8.25 4.50 8.74
C GLN A 30 -6.98 3.95 9.40
N ARG A 31 -6.53 2.76 8.99
CA ARG A 31 -5.30 2.16 9.51
C ARG A 31 -4.08 3.05 9.25
N VAL A 32 -3.98 3.57 8.03
CA VAL A 32 -2.87 4.46 7.67
C VAL A 32 -2.97 5.77 8.46
N HIS A 33 -4.17 6.32 8.57
CA HIS A 33 -4.39 7.55 9.34
C HIS A 33 -3.94 7.38 10.80
N ASP A 34 -4.34 6.28 11.43
CA ASP A 34 -3.97 6.00 12.82
C ASP A 34 -2.46 5.90 12.99
N GLU A 35 -1.77 5.26 12.04
CA GLU A 35 -0.31 5.12 12.12
C GLU A 35 0.39 6.46 11.89
N LEU A 36 -0.13 7.30 10.99
CA LEU A 36 0.40 8.65 10.78
C LEU A 36 0.27 9.48 12.05
N GLU A 37 -0.86 9.34 12.77
CA GLU A 37 -1.08 10.05 14.03
C GLU A 37 -0.10 9.62 15.11
N LYS A 38 0.39 8.38 15.05
CA LYS A 38 1.40 7.86 15.96
C LYS A 38 2.83 8.25 15.55
N GLY A 39 2.98 8.96 14.45
CA GLY A 39 4.28 9.42 13.98
C GLY A 39 4.91 8.58 12.88
N ALA A 40 4.23 7.54 12.38
CA ALA A 40 4.76 6.74 11.29
C ALA A 40 4.89 7.56 10.01
N ARG A 41 5.97 7.35 9.26
CA ARG A 41 6.23 8.08 8.01
C ARG A 41 6.65 7.16 6.86
N LYS A 42 7.11 5.94 7.16
CA LYS A 42 7.51 4.97 6.15
C LYS A 42 6.47 3.86 6.13
N PHE A 43 5.85 3.64 4.98
CA PHE A 43 4.77 2.67 4.82
C PHE A 43 5.08 1.73 3.67
N LEU A 44 4.88 0.45 3.92
CA LEU A 44 4.95 -0.59 2.89
C LEU A 44 3.62 -1.34 2.88
N ILE A 45 2.95 -1.37 1.74
CA ILE A 45 1.75 -2.18 1.57
C ILE A 45 2.14 -3.40 0.74
N ASP A 46 1.96 -4.58 1.32
CA ASP A 46 2.34 -5.85 0.73
C ASP A 46 1.10 -6.56 0.19
N PHE A 47 1.13 -6.88 -1.10
CA PHE A 47 -0.01 -7.48 -1.80
C PHE A 47 0.21 -8.97 -2.09
N SER A 48 1.14 -9.64 -1.36
CA SER A 48 1.41 -11.06 -1.63
C SER A 48 0.19 -11.95 -1.43
N SER A 49 -0.75 -11.54 -0.59
CA SER A 49 -1.99 -12.29 -0.34
C SER A 49 -3.22 -11.63 -1.00
N THR A 50 -3.01 -10.71 -1.92
CA THR A 50 -4.09 -9.95 -2.56
C THR A 50 -4.34 -10.49 -3.96
N GLY A 51 -5.58 -10.89 -4.24
CA GLY A 51 -5.96 -11.41 -5.55
C GLY A 51 -6.66 -10.38 -6.43
N TYR A 52 -7.18 -9.30 -5.85
CA TYR A 52 -8.00 -8.38 -6.62
C TYR A 52 -8.00 -6.97 -6.02
N ILE A 53 -7.96 -5.96 -6.89
CA ILE A 53 -8.09 -4.55 -6.51
C ILE A 53 -9.05 -3.92 -7.52
N ASP A 54 -10.13 -3.28 -7.05
CA ASP A 54 -11.05 -2.57 -7.93
C ASP A 54 -10.62 -1.10 -8.10
N SER A 55 -11.36 -0.34 -8.89
CA SER A 55 -11.03 1.08 -9.13
C SER A 55 -11.08 1.91 -7.84
N SER A 56 -11.95 1.54 -6.89
CA SER A 56 -12.01 2.21 -5.59
C SER A 56 -10.75 1.94 -4.78
N GLY A 57 -10.24 0.69 -4.85
CA GLY A 57 -8.98 0.33 -4.19
C GLY A 57 -7.80 1.07 -4.78
N LEU A 58 -7.73 1.18 -6.11
CA LEU A 58 -6.70 1.97 -6.76
C LEU A 58 -6.78 3.44 -6.32
N GLY A 59 -8.00 3.98 -6.26
CA GLY A 59 -8.21 5.37 -5.86
C GLY A 59 -7.74 5.64 -4.44
N VAL A 60 -7.98 4.71 -3.49
CA VAL A 60 -7.52 4.91 -2.12
C VAL A 60 -6.01 4.85 -2.03
N LEU A 61 -5.34 4.00 -2.82
CA LEU A 61 -3.88 3.95 -2.84
C LEU A 61 -3.28 5.26 -3.31
N VAL A 62 -3.86 5.87 -4.36
CA VAL A 62 -3.43 7.17 -4.85
C VAL A 62 -3.60 8.23 -3.76
N SER A 63 -4.77 8.25 -3.12
CA SER A 63 -5.08 9.18 -2.05
C SER A 63 -4.12 9.03 -0.86
N LEU A 64 -3.82 7.79 -0.47
CA LEU A 64 -2.90 7.51 0.63
C LEU A 64 -1.47 7.93 0.30
N SER A 65 -1.02 7.67 -0.92
CA SER A 65 0.31 8.10 -1.36
C SER A 65 0.46 9.61 -1.22
N LYS A 66 -0.55 10.35 -1.66
CA LYS A 66 -0.53 11.81 -1.56
C LYS A 66 -0.50 12.27 -0.11
N LYS A 67 -1.38 11.69 0.73
CA LYS A 67 -1.48 12.08 2.13
C LYS A 67 -0.18 11.81 2.89
N ILE A 68 0.40 10.62 2.69
CA ILE A 68 1.66 10.25 3.34
C ILE A 68 2.77 11.20 2.92
N ARG A 69 2.85 11.53 1.63
CA ARG A 69 3.86 12.44 1.11
C ARG A 69 3.69 13.85 1.69
N GLU A 70 2.46 14.32 1.82
CA GLU A 70 2.17 15.63 2.41
C GLU A 70 2.61 15.71 3.87
N GLN A 71 2.64 14.56 4.56
CA GLN A 71 3.09 14.47 5.95
C GLN A 71 4.60 14.23 6.06
N GLY A 72 5.31 14.25 4.95
CA GLY A 72 6.75 14.05 4.94
C GLY A 72 7.18 12.60 4.92
N GLY A 73 6.27 11.68 4.58
CA GLY A 73 6.57 10.26 4.54
C GLY A 73 6.66 9.69 3.13
N GLU A 74 6.81 8.39 3.06
CA GLU A 74 6.91 7.66 1.79
C GLU A 74 6.11 6.36 1.85
N LEU A 75 5.52 6.01 0.71
CA LEU A 75 4.76 4.77 0.53
C LEU A 75 5.45 3.92 -0.54
N ARG A 76 5.68 2.64 -0.21
CA ARG A 76 6.17 1.63 -1.15
C ARG A 76 5.12 0.53 -1.27
N LEU A 77 5.04 -0.09 -2.44
CA LEU A 77 4.19 -1.26 -2.67
C LEU A 77 5.08 -2.45 -3.01
N ALA A 78 4.65 -3.66 -2.66
CA ALA A 78 5.42 -4.86 -2.95
C ALA A 78 4.54 -6.04 -3.29
N ASN A 79 5.11 -6.98 -4.04
CA ASN A 79 4.51 -8.30 -4.31
C ASN A 79 3.19 -8.25 -5.09
N LEU A 80 3.08 -7.36 -6.06
CA LEU A 80 1.95 -7.41 -6.98
C LEU A 80 2.04 -8.68 -7.82
N ASN A 81 0.95 -9.45 -7.88
CA ASN A 81 0.91 -10.57 -8.79
C ASN A 81 0.82 -10.05 -10.23
N GLU A 82 0.86 -10.97 -11.20
CA GLU A 82 0.88 -10.59 -12.61
C GLU A 82 -0.34 -9.76 -13.01
N ASP A 83 -1.53 -10.16 -12.58
CA ASP A 83 -2.76 -9.45 -12.91
C ASP A 83 -2.77 -8.04 -12.30
N LEU A 84 -2.35 -7.90 -11.05
CA LEU A 84 -2.28 -6.59 -10.40
C LEU A 84 -1.23 -5.72 -11.05
N ARG A 85 -0.07 -6.29 -11.43
CA ARG A 85 0.97 -5.56 -12.11
C ARG A 85 0.47 -5.02 -13.45
N THR A 86 -0.24 -5.84 -14.21
CA THR A 86 -0.84 -5.43 -15.47
C THR A 86 -1.84 -4.29 -15.25
N LEU A 87 -2.65 -4.40 -14.19
CA LEU A 87 -3.62 -3.36 -13.86
C LEU A 87 -2.93 -2.01 -13.59
N PHE A 88 -1.85 -2.02 -12.82
CA PHE A 88 -1.09 -0.81 -12.54
C PHE A 88 -0.44 -0.23 -13.79
N GLU A 89 0.06 -1.09 -14.69
CA GLU A 89 0.65 -0.65 -15.95
C GLU A 89 -0.38 -0.03 -16.88
N LEU A 90 -1.54 -0.67 -17.02
CA LEU A 90 -2.61 -0.18 -17.90
C LEU A 90 -3.17 1.17 -17.42
N THR A 91 -3.21 1.38 -16.13
CA THR A 91 -3.71 2.63 -15.53
C THR A 91 -2.61 3.67 -15.35
N LYS A 92 -1.36 3.34 -15.73
CA LYS A 92 -0.18 4.20 -15.58
C LYS A 92 0.18 4.49 -14.12
N LEU A 93 -0.37 3.74 -13.18
CA LEU A 93 -0.08 3.92 -11.76
C LEU A 93 1.28 3.37 -11.38
N ASP A 94 1.86 2.51 -12.21
CA ASP A 94 3.22 2.03 -12.01
C ASP A 94 4.26 3.16 -12.05
N THR A 95 3.93 4.29 -12.67
CA THR A 95 4.81 5.46 -12.70
C THR A 95 4.65 6.34 -11.46
N LEU A 96 3.54 6.20 -10.75
CA LEU A 96 3.24 6.97 -9.56
C LEU A 96 3.79 6.35 -8.29
N PHE A 97 3.82 5.02 -8.23
CA PHE A 97 4.23 4.29 -7.05
C PHE A 97 5.61 3.66 -7.21
N HIS A 98 6.35 3.58 -6.11
CA HIS A 98 7.55 2.74 -6.03
C HIS A 98 7.08 1.32 -5.75
N ILE A 99 7.22 0.44 -6.72
CA ILE A 99 6.75 -0.94 -6.65
C ILE A 99 7.96 -1.87 -6.64
N ALA A 100 8.11 -2.62 -5.55
CA ALA A 100 9.21 -3.57 -5.38
C ALA A 100 8.71 -4.98 -5.69
N THR A 101 9.64 -5.85 -6.07
CA THR A 101 9.30 -7.24 -6.38
C THR A 101 9.15 -8.10 -5.13
N SER A 102 9.69 -7.64 -4.00
CA SER A 102 9.60 -8.36 -2.73
C SER A 102 9.51 -7.39 -1.57
N ARG A 103 9.06 -7.91 -0.42
CA ARG A 103 9.03 -7.14 0.82
C ARG A 103 10.45 -6.68 1.20
N GLN A 104 11.42 -7.58 1.08
CA GLN A 104 12.81 -7.25 1.44
C GLN A 104 13.37 -6.12 0.59
N GLU A 105 13.11 -6.15 -0.71
CA GLU A 105 13.56 -5.09 -1.61
C GLU A 105 12.90 -3.76 -1.22
N ALA A 106 11.60 -3.78 -0.94
CA ALA A 106 10.88 -2.57 -0.57
C ALA A 106 11.42 -1.98 0.73
N LEU A 107 11.65 -2.82 1.75
CA LEU A 107 12.17 -2.36 3.04
C LEU A 107 13.56 -1.76 2.91
N ALA A 108 14.39 -2.30 2.04
CA ALA A 108 15.75 -1.82 1.82
C ALA A 108 15.79 -0.50 1.04
N SER A 109 14.70 -0.11 0.39
CA SER A 109 14.67 1.07 -0.49
C SER A 109 14.32 2.38 0.20
N PHE A 110 13.94 2.32 1.46
CA PHE A 110 13.59 3.54 2.22
C PHE A 110 14.81 4.34 2.62
#